data_e7aa7720c5cbeee4a2cbaf3501dcfbe9
#
_entry.id   e7aa7720c5cbeee4a2cbaf3501dcfbe9
#
_cell.length_a   1.000
_cell.length_b   1.000
_cell.length_c   1.000
_cell.angle_alpha   90.00
_cell.angle_beta   90.00
_cell.angle_gamma   90.00
#
_symmetry.space_group_name_H-M   'P 1'
#
loop_
_entity.id
_entity.type
_entity.pdbx_description
1 polymer ?
#
loop_
_entity_poly.entity_id
_entity_poly.type
_entity_poly.pdbx_seq_one_letter_code
_entity_poly.pdbx_strand_id
1 'polypeptide(L)'
;MRLSVFIANTVSTQLVIDLQKIYASYFPEASLTEQALTELITQSSSRLYMTMFNERHIGAVNVQINATQATLSQLTIRDLTRRRGVGKNLLKQLEKSLTAEGMTDIEYNLKEVAEVELLATQAFLSDSGYQLNNHIATKKLL
;
A
#
# COMPACT_ATOMS: atom_id res chain seq x y z
N MET A 1 4.93 -20.15 -3.68
CA MET A 1 4.47 -18.83 -4.14
C MET A 1 5.59 -17.82 -3.98
N ARG A 2 5.90 -17.10 -5.03
CA ARG A 2 6.98 -16.12 -5.00
C ARG A 2 6.40 -14.72 -5.08
N LEU A 3 6.55 -13.97 -4.00
CA LEU A 3 6.12 -12.57 -3.93
C LEU A 3 7.34 -11.67 -3.87
N SER A 4 7.33 -10.57 -4.59
CA SER A 4 8.35 -9.55 -4.51
C SER A 4 7.70 -8.20 -4.23
N VAL A 5 8.43 -7.35 -3.49
CA VAL A 5 7.98 -6.01 -3.12
C VAL A 5 9.02 -5.01 -3.58
N PHE A 6 8.58 -3.93 -4.21
CA PHE A 6 9.48 -2.92 -4.73
C PHE A 6 8.79 -1.56 -4.77
N ILE A 7 9.57 -0.51 -4.96
CA ILE A 7 9.04 0.85 -5.12
C ILE A 7 8.87 1.12 -6.61
N ALA A 8 7.65 1.51 -7.01
CA ALA A 8 7.38 1.89 -8.40
C ALA A 8 8.02 3.26 -8.66
N ASN A 9 8.99 3.31 -9.55
CA ASN A 9 9.69 4.55 -9.88
C ASN A 9 9.74 4.83 -11.39
N THR A 10 9.22 3.92 -12.20
CA THR A 10 9.15 4.06 -13.65
C THR A 10 7.74 3.79 -14.12
N VAL A 11 7.22 4.62 -15.01
CA VAL A 11 5.88 4.45 -15.55
C VAL A 11 5.97 3.62 -16.82
N SER A 12 5.17 2.56 -16.89
CA SER A 12 5.03 1.75 -18.10
C SER A 12 3.54 1.53 -18.37
N THR A 13 3.21 1.21 -19.62
CA THR A 13 1.83 0.92 -19.99
C THR A 13 1.26 -0.22 -19.16
N GLN A 14 2.05 -1.27 -18.95
CA GLN A 14 1.61 -2.44 -18.18
C GLN A 14 1.37 -2.07 -16.72
N LEU A 15 2.23 -1.25 -16.13
CA LEU A 15 2.04 -0.81 -14.74
C LEU A 15 0.76 -0.01 -14.59
N VAL A 16 0.47 0.89 -15.53
CA VAL A 16 -0.77 1.68 -15.50
C VAL A 16 -1.99 0.75 -15.60
N ILE A 17 -1.98 -0.20 -16.51
CA ILE A 17 -3.07 -1.16 -16.67
C ILE A 17 -3.28 -1.95 -15.37
N ASP A 18 -2.20 -2.43 -14.77
CA ASP A 18 -2.27 -3.20 -13.54
C ASP A 18 -2.79 -2.38 -12.37
N LEU A 19 -2.36 -1.11 -12.25
CA LEU A 19 -2.86 -0.20 -11.22
C LEU A 19 -4.35 0.10 -11.40
N GLN A 20 -4.81 0.23 -12.64
CA GLN A 20 -6.24 0.39 -12.89
C GLN A 20 -7.03 -0.80 -12.35
N LYS A 21 -6.51 -2.01 -12.50
CA LYS A 21 -7.15 -3.22 -11.99
C LYS A 21 -7.07 -3.31 -10.46
N ILE A 22 -5.93 -2.93 -9.88
CA ILE A 22 -5.73 -2.96 -8.43
C ILE A 22 -6.67 -1.99 -7.73
N TYR A 23 -6.80 -0.77 -8.24
CA TYR A 23 -7.56 0.29 -7.61
C TYR A 23 -8.98 0.47 -8.16
N ALA A 24 -9.45 -0.45 -9.01
CA ALA A 24 -10.76 -0.33 -9.66
C ALA A 24 -11.92 -0.17 -8.67
N SER A 25 -11.85 -0.83 -7.51
CA SER A 25 -12.88 -0.74 -6.48
C SER A 25 -12.55 0.25 -5.38
N TYR A 26 -11.36 0.85 -5.39
CA TYR A 26 -10.90 1.77 -4.36
C TYR A 26 -11.04 3.23 -4.78
N PHE A 27 -10.62 3.55 -5.99
CA PHE A 27 -10.66 4.92 -6.52
C PHE A 27 -11.86 5.12 -7.45
N PRO A 28 -12.39 6.36 -7.53
CA PRO A 28 -13.35 6.68 -8.56
C PRO A 28 -12.68 6.64 -9.94
N GLU A 29 -13.49 6.46 -10.97
CA GLU A 29 -13.00 6.31 -12.35
C GLU A 29 -12.07 7.46 -12.76
N ALA A 30 -12.37 8.69 -12.34
CA ALA A 30 -11.56 9.86 -12.67
C ALA A 30 -10.15 9.78 -12.14
N SER A 31 -9.92 9.00 -11.08
CA SER A 31 -8.59 8.80 -10.48
C SER A 31 -7.84 7.61 -11.07
N LEU A 32 -8.43 6.92 -12.03
CA LEU A 32 -7.82 5.76 -12.69
C LEU A 32 -7.29 6.06 -14.08
N THR A 33 -7.28 7.33 -14.48
CA THR A 33 -6.71 7.72 -15.78
C THR A 33 -5.19 7.52 -15.76
N GLU A 34 -4.63 7.37 -16.95
CA GLU A 34 -3.17 7.25 -17.10
C GLU A 34 -2.45 8.42 -16.44
N GLN A 35 -2.96 9.64 -16.63
CA GLN A 35 -2.38 10.84 -16.04
C GLN A 35 -2.41 10.79 -14.50
N ALA A 36 -3.55 10.45 -13.93
CA ALA A 36 -3.71 10.40 -12.47
C ALA A 36 -2.78 9.33 -11.85
N LEU A 37 -2.68 8.17 -12.48
CA LEU A 37 -1.81 7.10 -11.99
C LEU A 37 -0.33 7.42 -12.19
N THR A 38 0.01 8.11 -13.28
CA THR A 38 1.38 8.57 -13.50
C THR A 38 1.79 9.55 -12.38
N GLU A 39 0.91 10.46 -12.02
CA GLU A 39 1.16 11.39 -10.91
C GLU A 39 1.34 10.65 -9.59
N LEU A 40 0.53 9.62 -9.34
CA LEU A 40 0.65 8.80 -8.14
C LEU A 40 2.03 8.13 -8.04
N ILE A 41 2.56 7.64 -9.15
CA ILE A 41 3.85 6.97 -9.20
C ILE A 41 5.00 7.96 -9.05
N THR A 42 4.89 9.14 -9.67
CA THR A 42 5.99 10.08 -9.81
C THR A 42 6.05 11.16 -8.74
N GLN A 43 5.12 11.17 -7.78
CA GLN A 43 5.13 12.12 -6.68
C GLN A 43 6.45 12.08 -5.92
N SER A 44 7.04 13.25 -5.67
CA SER A 44 8.31 13.34 -4.95
C SER A 44 8.16 13.17 -3.44
N SER A 45 6.97 13.46 -2.90
CA SER A 45 6.70 13.41 -1.45
C SER A 45 6.24 12.04 -0.96
N SER A 46 6.00 11.11 -1.86
CA SER A 46 5.50 9.79 -1.50
C SER A 46 6.11 8.71 -2.40
N ARG A 47 5.97 7.47 -1.94
CA ARG A 47 6.43 6.30 -2.68
C ARG A 47 5.26 5.35 -2.85
N LEU A 48 5.16 4.73 -4.02
CA LEU A 48 4.19 3.68 -4.24
C LEU A 48 4.91 2.35 -4.16
N TYR A 49 4.68 1.60 -3.08
CA TYR A 49 5.19 0.24 -2.95
C TYR A 49 4.23 -0.71 -3.65
N MET A 50 4.81 -1.61 -4.43
CA MET A 50 4.05 -2.59 -5.20
C MET A 50 4.45 -3.98 -4.79
N THR A 51 3.52 -4.94 -4.90
CA THR A 51 3.85 -6.35 -4.77
C THR A 51 3.48 -7.09 -6.04
N MET A 52 4.37 -8.01 -6.44
CA MET A 52 4.21 -8.83 -7.64
C MET A 52 4.19 -10.30 -7.28
N PHE A 53 3.41 -11.05 -8.05
CA PHE A 53 3.41 -12.50 -8.02
C PHE A 53 3.50 -13.00 -9.46
N ASN A 54 4.54 -13.79 -9.75
CA ASN A 54 4.78 -14.32 -11.11
C ASN A 54 4.71 -13.23 -12.17
N GLU A 55 5.41 -12.11 -11.93
CA GLU A 55 5.53 -10.97 -12.85
C GLU A 55 4.23 -10.17 -13.04
N ARG A 56 3.21 -10.41 -12.19
CA ARG A 56 1.99 -9.62 -12.21
C ARG A 56 1.91 -8.73 -10.98
N HIS A 57 1.59 -7.46 -11.19
CA HIS A 57 1.34 -6.54 -10.08
C HIS A 57 -0.02 -6.88 -9.47
N ILE A 58 -0.04 -7.18 -8.18
CA ILE A 58 -1.26 -7.63 -7.51
C ILE A 58 -1.66 -6.79 -6.31
N GLY A 59 -0.82 -5.87 -5.89
CA GLY A 59 -1.14 -4.99 -4.78
C GLY A 59 -0.27 -3.77 -4.75
N ALA A 60 -0.74 -2.75 -4.03
CA ALA A 60 -0.04 -1.47 -3.91
C ALA A 60 -0.39 -0.79 -2.60
N VAL A 61 0.51 0.04 -2.10
CA VAL A 61 0.28 0.91 -0.95
C VAL A 61 1.09 2.19 -1.11
N ASN A 62 0.48 3.32 -0.78
CA ASN A 62 1.14 4.62 -0.83
C ASN A 62 1.82 4.90 0.51
N VAL A 63 3.07 5.34 0.47
CA VAL A 63 3.87 5.63 1.65
C VAL A 63 4.40 7.06 1.57
N GLN A 64 4.06 7.87 2.56
CA GLN A 64 4.60 9.22 2.70
C GLN A 64 5.64 9.22 3.82
N ILE A 65 6.80 9.82 3.57
CA ILE A 65 7.89 9.87 4.54
C ILE A 65 7.95 11.28 5.14
N ASN A 66 7.97 11.34 6.47
CA ASN A 66 8.12 12.61 7.20
C ASN A 66 9.08 12.38 8.36
N ALA A 67 10.31 12.87 8.23
CA ALA A 67 11.39 12.63 9.20
C ALA A 67 11.61 11.13 9.40
N THR A 68 11.34 10.58 10.58
CA THR A 68 11.52 9.15 10.87
C THR A 68 10.19 8.38 10.89
N GLN A 69 9.10 9.03 10.45
CA GLN A 69 7.78 8.43 10.41
C GLN A 69 7.34 8.18 8.98
N ALA A 70 6.75 7.01 8.73
CA ALA A 70 6.14 6.67 7.45
C ALA A 70 4.63 6.59 7.63
N THR A 71 3.88 7.23 6.75
CA THR A 71 2.42 7.19 6.76
C THR A 71 1.94 6.40 5.55
N LEU A 72 1.23 5.31 5.83
CA LEU A 72 0.67 4.44 4.81
C LEU A 72 -0.77 4.83 4.51
N SER A 73 -1.16 4.68 3.25
CA SER A 73 -2.54 4.87 2.82
C SER A 73 -2.78 4.09 1.53
N GLN A 74 -4.04 3.91 1.18
CA GLN A 74 -4.43 3.34 -0.10
C GLN A 74 -3.87 1.93 -0.35
N LEU A 75 -3.81 1.11 0.71
CA LEU A 75 -3.42 -0.30 0.58
C LEU A 75 -4.53 -1.06 -0.12
N THR A 76 -4.21 -1.68 -1.23
CA THR A 76 -5.18 -2.46 -2.00
C THR A 76 -4.53 -3.67 -2.61
N ILE A 77 -5.15 -4.82 -2.45
CA ILE A 77 -4.74 -6.09 -3.04
C ILE A 77 -5.85 -6.54 -3.99
N ARG A 78 -5.48 -7.06 -5.16
CA ARG A 78 -6.48 -7.54 -6.13
C ARG A 78 -7.33 -8.66 -5.51
N ASP A 79 -8.62 -8.65 -5.80
CA ASP A 79 -9.59 -9.58 -5.21
C ASP A 79 -9.20 -11.05 -5.38
N LEU A 80 -8.66 -11.41 -6.54
CA LEU A 80 -8.27 -12.78 -6.85
C LEU A 80 -7.15 -13.31 -5.95
N THR A 81 -6.42 -12.41 -5.29
CA THR A 81 -5.26 -12.78 -4.47
C THR A 81 -5.43 -12.45 -3.00
N ARG A 82 -6.60 -11.91 -2.61
CA ARG A 82 -6.88 -11.61 -1.19
C ARG A 82 -6.88 -12.90 -0.37
N ARG A 83 -6.53 -12.77 0.91
CA ARG A 83 -6.48 -13.87 1.88
C ARG A 83 -5.40 -14.91 1.63
N ARG A 84 -4.42 -14.60 0.77
CA ARG A 84 -3.29 -15.50 0.51
C ARG A 84 -2.00 -14.99 1.15
N GLY A 85 -2.11 -14.11 2.14
CA GLY A 85 -0.94 -13.56 2.82
C GLY A 85 -0.21 -12.49 2.03
N VAL A 86 -0.78 -12.02 0.92
CA VAL A 86 -0.13 -11.02 0.06
C VAL A 86 0.01 -9.70 0.79
N GLY A 87 -1.07 -9.23 1.43
CA GLY A 87 -1.04 -7.98 2.18
C GLY A 87 -0.07 -8.02 3.36
N LYS A 88 -0.06 -9.12 4.10
CA LYS A 88 0.88 -9.29 5.22
C LYS A 88 2.33 -9.29 4.74
N ASN A 89 2.60 -9.96 3.62
CA ASN A 89 3.95 -9.96 3.06
C ASN A 89 4.35 -8.57 2.59
N LEU A 90 3.44 -7.85 1.95
CA LEU A 90 3.71 -6.48 1.51
C LEU A 90 4.09 -5.59 2.69
N LEU A 91 3.30 -5.60 3.77
CA LEU A 91 3.60 -4.82 4.97
C LEU A 91 4.91 -5.25 5.60
N LYS A 92 5.16 -6.55 5.70
CA LYS A 92 6.39 -7.07 6.31
C LYS A 92 7.64 -6.63 5.54
N GLN A 93 7.62 -6.72 4.21
CA GLN A 93 8.75 -6.32 3.40
C GLN A 93 8.96 -4.81 3.40
N LEU A 94 7.87 -4.06 3.32
CA LEU A 94 7.91 -2.60 3.41
C LEU A 94 8.46 -2.15 4.77
N GLU A 95 8.05 -2.79 5.88
CA GLU A 95 8.57 -2.47 7.21
C GLU A 95 10.07 -2.72 7.30
N LYS A 96 10.56 -3.82 6.72
CA LYS A 96 11.99 -4.09 6.67
C LYS A 96 12.74 -3.01 5.90
N SER A 97 12.21 -2.61 4.76
CA SER A 97 12.81 -1.58 3.93
C SER A 97 12.89 -0.24 4.67
N LEU A 98 11.80 0.16 5.32
CA LEU A 98 11.74 1.42 6.07
C LEU A 98 12.65 1.39 7.29
N THR A 99 12.73 0.28 8.00
CA THR A 99 13.64 0.12 9.13
C THR A 99 15.09 0.29 8.67
N ALA A 100 15.45 -0.29 7.53
CA ALA A 100 16.79 -0.16 6.97
C ALA A 100 17.12 1.29 6.59
N GLU A 101 16.11 2.10 6.28
CA GLU A 101 16.30 3.52 5.98
C GLU A 101 16.28 4.41 7.22
N GLY A 102 16.13 3.85 8.42
CA GLY A 102 16.13 4.61 9.66
C GLY A 102 14.77 5.08 10.13
N MET A 103 13.68 4.62 9.54
CA MET A 103 12.34 4.93 10.02
C MET A 103 12.09 4.21 11.34
N THR A 104 11.40 4.89 12.26
CA THR A 104 11.14 4.34 13.60
C THR A 104 9.66 4.03 13.83
N ASP A 105 8.77 4.70 13.11
CA ASP A 105 7.33 4.59 13.31
C ASP A 105 6.60 4.48 11.98
N ILE A 106 5.54 3.65 11.98
CA ILE A 106 4.62 3.57 10.86
C ILE A 106 3.21 3.90 11.34
N GLU A 107 2.49 4.64 10.53
CA GLU A 107 1.11 5.01 10.77
C GLU A 107 0.28 4.70 9.53
N TYR A 108 -0.87 4.10 9.70
CA TYR A 108 -1.83 3.89 8.61
C TYR A 108 -3.03 4.80 8.81
N ASN A 109 -3.31 5.63 7.81
CA ASN A 109 -4.44 6.55 7.85
C ASN A 109 -5.70 5.85 7.38
N LEU A 110 -6.66 5.67 8.30
CA LEU A 110 -7.92 4.97 8.01
C LEU A 110 -9.06 5.89 7.58
N LYS A 111 -8.83 7.20 7.52
CA LYS A 111 -9.89 8.18 7.23
C LYS A 111 -10.50 7.99 5.85
N GLU A 112 -9.72 7.55 4.87
CA GLU A 112 -10.18 7.38 3.49
C GLU A 112 -10.64 5.98 3.17
N VAL A 113 -10.60 5.06 4.14
CA VAL A 113 -11.07 3.69 3.95
C VAL A 113 -12.59 3.70 3.89
N ALA A 114 -13.15 3.08 2.85
CA ALA A 114 -14.61 2.99 2.69
C ALA A 114 -15.22 2.27 3.90
N GLU A 115 -16.38 2.73 4.34
CA GLU A 115 -17.02 2.20 5.54
C GLU A 115 -17.21 0.69 5.47
N VAL A 116 -17.57 0.16 4.30
CA VAL A 116 -17.77 -1.27 4.12
C VAL A 116 -16.49 -2.08 4.27
N GLU A 117 -15.33 -1.45 4.11
CA GLU A 117 -14.02 -2.10 4.22
C GLU A 117 -13.34 -1.83 5.56
N LEU A 118 -13.88 -0.92 6.35
CA LEU A 118 -13.18 -0.43 7.55
C LEU A 118 -12.89 -1.53 8.56
N LEU A 119 -13.90 -2.35 8.89
CA LEU A 119 -13.70 -3.42 9.86
C LEU A 119 -12.67 -4.44 9.41
N ALA A 120 -12.71 -4.82 8.13
CA ALA A 120 -11.75 -5.77 7.58
C ALA A 120 -10.33 -5.18 7.58
N THR A 121 -10.20 -3.90 7.25
CA THR A 121 -8.91 -3.22 7.26
C THR A 121 -8.35 -3.12 8.67
N GLN A 122 -9.20 -2.75 9.65
CA GLN A 122 -8.78 -2.69 11.05
C GLN A 122 -8.32 -4.07 11.56
N ALA A 123 -9.06 -5.12 11.25
CA ALA A 123 -8.70 -6.48 11.66
C ALA A 123 -7.38 -6.90 11.04
N PHE A 124 -7.17 -6.59 9.76
CA PHE A 124 -5.94 -6.89 9.06
C PHE A 124 -4.73 -6.19 9.69
N LEU A 125 -4.88 -4.89 10.00
CA LEU A 125 -3.79 -4.11 10.61
C LEU A 125 -3.50 -4.60 12.03
N SER A 126 -4.55 -4.89 12.80
CA SER A 126 -4.38 -5.44 14.16
C SER A 126 -3.64 -6.78 14.11
N ASP A 127 -4.00 -7.66 13.20
CA ASP A 127 -3.33 -8.95 13.01
C ASP A 127 -1.88 -8.79 12.56
N SER A 128 -1.55 -7.67 11.94
CA SER A 128 -0.20 -7.35 11.49
C SER A 128 0.64 -6.61 12.53
N GLY A 129 0.11 -6.45 13.74
CA GLY A 129 0.83 -5.86 14.85
C GLY A 129 0.63 -4.36 15.05
N TYR A 130 -0.34 -3.78 14.36
CA TYR A 130 -0.64 -2.34 14.50
C TYR A 130 -1.61 -2.12 15.65
N GLN A 131 -1.43 -1.01 16.37
CA GLN A 131 -2.35 -0.58 17.40
C GLN A 131 -3.36 0.39 16.79
N LEU A 132 -4.65 0.12 17.03
CA LEU A 132 -5.73 0.95 16.49
C LEU A 132 -6.09 2.05 17.48
N ASN A 133 -6.20 3.28 16.95
CA ASN A 133 -6.60 4.44 17.75
C ASN A 133 -7.43 5.37 16.85
N ASN A 134 -8.76 5.27 16.95
CA ASN A 134 -9.69 6.03 16.10
C ASN A 134 -9.45 5.75 14.62
N HIS A 135 -9.00 6.75 13.86
CA HIS A 135 -8.79 6.63 12.42
C HIS A 135 -7.34 6.36 12.04
N ILE A 136 -6.52 5.96 13.01
CA ILE A 136 -5.10 5.76 12.80
C ILE A 136 -4.66 4.43 13.40
N ALA A 137 -3.87 3.66 12.66
CA ALA A 137 -3.22 2.46 13.16
C ALA A 137 -1.72 2.73 13.19
N THR A 138 -1.05 2.39 14.28
CA THR A 138 0.38 2.69 14.46
C THR A 138 1.17 1.45 14.82
N LYS A 139 2.44 1.45 14.42
CA LYS A 139 3.38 0.39 14.76
C LYS A 139 4.77 0.97 14.91
N LYS A 140 5.49 0.54 15.93
CA LYS A 140 6.90 0.89 16.11
C LYS A 140 7.77 -0.10 15.36
N LEU A 141 8.79 0.42 14.66
CA LEU A 141 9.70 -0.41 13.87
C LEU A 141 10.94 -0.84 14.67
N LEU A 142 11.13 -0.26 15.83
CA LEU A 142 12.27 -0.59 16.69
C LEU A 142 11.83 -1.34 17.93
#